data_24e226544ed8d27b91286bb544c28e92
#
_entry.id   24e226544ed8d27b91286bb544c28e92
#
_cell.length_a   1.000
_cell.length_b   1.000
_cell.length_c   1.000
_cell.angle_alpha   90.00
_cell.angle_beta   90.00
_cell.angle_gamma   90.00
#
_symmetry.space_group_name_H-M   'P 1'
#
loop_
_entity.id
_entity.type
_entity.pdbx_description
1 polymer ?
#
loop_
_entity_poly.entity_id
_entity_poly.type
_entity_poly.pdbx_seq_one_letter_code
_entity_poly.pdbx_strand_id
1 'polypeptide(L)'
;MSIFDSLKRTAESTLKKETAKAVNNAAQSVGKGKNRSESFTFAVLPTNVAELQALPEASLDSAFKTTALTIVALCRYEQNPDEAVEMLNFLKGPAEVSTYEKQFIRERLNGKGYKARSFFAGATPENGYKPTIPYVISVSENPYSFDEENWATLYVTSGGADNPRPIKLRKKPSTGQWFLNDIQCLSDIRIPAEEDPWA
;
A
#
# COMPACT_ATOMS: atom_id res chain seq x y z
N MET A 1 19.90 -34.15 -45.42
CA MET A 1 19.35 -33.48 -44.21
C MET A 1 19.12 -34.57 -43.18
N SER A 2 19.86 -34.56 -42.07
CA SER A 2 19.84 -35.64 -41.06
C SER A 2 18.57 -35.59 -40.22
N ILE A 3 18.06 -36.75 -39.85
CA ILE A 3 16.89 -36.91 -38.92
C ILE A 3 17.16 -36.17 -37.61
N PHE A 4 18.43 -36.08 -37.21
CA PHE A 4 18.86 -35.34 -36.04
C PHE A 4 18.62 -33.82 -36.15
N ASP A 5 18.81 -33.22 -37.34
CA ASP A 5 18.57 -31.79 -37.56
C ASP A 5 17.07 -31.44 -37.51
N SER A 6 16.24 -32.37 -37.98
CA SER A 6 14.78 -32.24 -37.92
C SER A 6 14.26 -32.28 -36.46
N LEU A 7 14.76 -33.27 -35.68
CA LEU A 7 14.39 -33.41 -34.25
C LEU A 7 14.84 -32.21 -33.41
N LYS A 8 16.03 -31.67 -33.68
CA LYS A 8 16.56 -30.47 -32.98
C LYS A 8 15.71 -29.25 -33.25
N ARG A 9 15.32 -28.98 -34.51
CA ARG A 9 14.42 -27.89 -34.89
C ARG A 9 13.03 -28.00 -34.27
N THR A 10 12.50 -29.21 -34.20
CA THR A 10 11.19 -29.48 -33.56
C THR A 10 11.25 -29.21 -32.06
N ALA A 11 12.30 -29.69 -31.36
CA ALA A 11 12.50 -29.45 -29.94
C ALA A 11 12.69 -27.94 -29.62
N GLU A 12 13.49 -27.23 -30.42
CA GLU A 12 13.69 -25.78 -30.27
C GLU A 12 12.40 -24.96 -30.51
N SER A 13 11.58 -25.37 -31.49
CA SER A 13 10.31 -24.73 -31.79
C SER A 13 9.26 -24.96 -30.70
N THR A 14 9.26 -26.16 -30.11
CA THR A 14 8.35 -26.51 -29.00
C THR A 14 8.75 -25.74 -27.73
N LEU A 15 10.04 -25.70 -27.43
CA LEU A 15 10.57 -24.96 -26.28
C LEU A 15 10.26 -23.43 -26.38
N LYS A 16 10.43 -22.84 -27.59
CA LYS A 16 10.06 -21.45 -27.85
C LYS A 16 8.56 -21.18 -27.70
N LYS A 17 7.71 -22.13 -28.12
CA LYS A 17 6.24 -22.02 -27.95
C LYS A 17 5.83 -22.15 -26.48
N GLU A 18 6.45 -23.04 -25.72
CA GLU A 18 6.14 -23.21 -24.29
C GLU A 18 6.64 -22.01 -23.46
N THR A 19 7.83 -21.50 -23.75
CA THR A 19 8.33 -20.27 -23.08
C THR A 19 7.49 -19.05 -23.44
N ALA A 20 7.09 -18.87 -24.71
CA ALA A 20 6.19 -17.78 -25.11
C ALA A 20 4.79 -17.92 -24.46
N LYS A 21 4.29 -19.15 -24.30
CA LYS A 21 3.01 -19.42 -23.63
C LYS A 21 3.11 -19.17 -22.12
N ALA A 22 4.22 -19.53 -21.49
CA ALA A 22 4.49 -19.26 -20.09
C ALA A 22 4.63 -17.74 -19.80
N VAL A 23 5.33 -17.02 -20.69
CA VAL A 23 5.47 -15.54 -20.59
C VAL A 23 4.14 -14.85 -20.85
N ASN A 24 3.34 -15.29 -21.84
CA ASN A 24 2.00 -14.73 -22.07
C ASN A 24 1.02 -15.07 -20.94
N ASN A 25 1.09 -16.26 -20.35
CA ASN A 25 0.26 -16.61 -19.20
C ASN A 25 0.70 -15.83 -17.95
N ALA A 26 1.99 -15.59 -17.75
CA ALA A 26 2.49 -14.71 -16.70
C ALA A 26 2.07 -13.24 -16.93
N ALA A 27 2.10 -12.76 -18.17
CA ALA A 27 1.63 -11.41 -18.53
C ALA A 27 0.10 -11.27 -18.42
N GLN A 28 -0.68 -12.31 -18.74
CA GLN A 28 -2.15 -12.30 -18.56
C GLN A 28 -2.60 -12.52 -17.12
N SER A 29 -1.75 -13.09 -16.24
CA SER A 29 -2.05 -13.21 -14.81
C SER A 29 -1.84 -11.91 -14.03
N VAL A 30 -1.23 -10.89 -14.65
CA VAL A 30 -1.03 -9.55 -14.06
C VAL A 30 -2.29 -8.68 -14.14
N GLY A 31 -3.34 -9.10 -14.85
CA GLY A 31 -4.53 -8.29 -15.17
C GLY A 31 -5.86 -8.71 -14.54
N LYS A 32 -5.89 -9.67 -13.59
CA LYS A 32 -7.09 -9.94 -12.78
C LYS A 32 -6.70 -9.98 -11.32
N GLY A 33 -7.04 -8.92 -10.58
CA GLY A 33 -6.85 -8.83 -9.15
C GLY A 33 -7.36 -10.11 -8.47
N LYS A 34 -6.49 -10.73 -7.69
CA LYS A 34 -6.85 -11.85 -6.82
C LYS A 34 -7.20 -11.23 -5.47
N ASN A 35 -8.04 -11.86 -4.67
CA ASN A 35 -8.28 -11.47 -3.28
C ASN A 35 -7.02 -11.78 -2.43
N ARG A 36 -5.89 -11.12 -2.75
CA ARG A 36 -4.62 -11.26 -2.03
C ARG A 36 -4.58 -10.29 -0.88
N SER A 37 -4.02 -10.72 0.23
CA SER A 37 -3.72 -9.88 1.38
C SER A 37 -2.27 -10.07 1.79
N GLU A 38 -1.60 -8.98 2.16
CA GLU A 38 -0.25 -8.98 2.73
C GLU A 38 -0.25 -8.25 4.07
N SER A 39 0.56 -8.76 5.01
CA SER A 39 0.74 -8.12 6.31
C SER A 39 2.17 -7.64 6.45
N PHE A 40 2.32 -6.40 6.92
CA PHE A 40 3.61 -5.75 7.17
C PHE A 40 3.79 -5.53 8.66
N THR A 41 4.98 -5.88 9.16
CA THR A 41 5.27 -5.84 10.60
C THR A 41 6.43 -4.89 10.86
N PHE A 42 6.21 -3.91 11.74
CA PHE A 42 7.20 -2.93 12.15
C PHE A 42 7.44 -3.04 13.66
N ALA A 43 8.68 -3.30 14.07
CA ALA A 43 9.05 -3.32 15.48
C ALA A 43 8.99 -1.90 16.10
N VAL A 44 9.42 -0.91 15.31
CA VAL A 44 9.40 0.52 15.63
C VAL A 44 8.91 1.29 14.40
N LEU A 45 8.12 2.33 14.60
CA LEU A 45 7.71 3.21 13.51
C LEU A 45 8.79 4.26 13.26
N PRO A 46 9.15 4.53 11.98
CA PRO A 46 10.11 5.58 11.64
C PRO A 46 9.60 6.97 12.05
N THR A 47 10.52 7.81 12.47
CA THR A 47 10.22 9.17 12.96
C THR A 47 10.55 10.26 11.93
N ASN A 48 11.24 9.90 10.85
CA ASN A 48 11.64 10.81 9.77
C ASN A 48 11.79 10.05 8.45
N VAL A 49 11.99 10.80 7.36
CA VAL A 49 12.10 10.23 6.01
C VAL A 49 13.32 9.32 5.85
N ALA A 50 14.44 9.60 6.52
CA ALA A 50 15.66 8.77 6.42
C ALA A 50 15.44 7.38 7.05
N GLU A 51 14.77 7.33 8.19
CA GLU A 51 14.40 6.06 8.83
C GLU A 51 13.38 5.28 8.00
N LEU A 52 12.41 5.99 7.38
CA LEU A 52 11.45 5.37 6.46
C LEU A 52 12.17 4.74 5.26
N GLN A 53 13.12 5.47 4.66
CA GLN A 53 13.90 5.00 3.51
C GLN A 53 14.81 3.81 3.84
N ALA A 54 15.18 3.64 5.09
CA ALA A 54 15.98 2.49 5.56
C ALA A 54 15.16 1.20 5.68
N LEU A 55 13.83 1.26 5.62
CA LEU A 55 12.98 0.08 5.67
C LEU A 55 13.05 -0.73 4.36
N PRO A 56 12.99 -2.07 4.41
CA PRO A 56 12.96 -2.92 3.20
C PRO A 56 11.78 -2.59 2.26
N GLU A 57 10.67 -2.13 2.81
CA GLU A 57 9.47 -1.75 2.09
C GLU A 57 9.68 -0.48 1.24
N ALA A 58 10.66 0.36 1.58
CA ALA A 58 10.97 1.60 0.87
C ALA A 58 11.57 1.40 -0.54
N SER A 59 11.80 0.14 -0.95
CA SER A 59 12.06 -0.20 -2.37
C SER A 59 10.92 0.22 -3.30
N LEU A 60 9.69 0.33 -2.80
CA LEU A 60 8.47 0.69 -3.51
C LEU A 60 8.17 -0.20 -4.74
N ASP A 61 8.76 -1.39 -4.80
CA ASP A 61 8.61 -2.35 -5.89
C ASP A 61 7.24 -3.05 -5.91
N SER A 62 6.44 -2.84 -4.85
CA SER A 62 5.09 -3.36 -4.70
C SER A 62 4.12 -2.27 -4.25
N ALA A 63 2.92 -2.24 -4.84
CA ALA A 63 1.83 -1.37 -4.41
C ALA A 63 1.47 -1.61 -2.92
N PHE A 64 1.56 -2.85 -2.45
CA PHE A 64 1.30 -3.22 -1.06
C PHE A 64 2.29 -2.56 -0.09
N LYS A 65 3.58 -2.56 -0.41
CA LYS A 65 4.63 -1.89 0.38
C LYS A 65 4.36 -0.39 0.52
N THR A 66 4.10 0.29 -0.60
CA THR A 66 3.80 1.73 -0.61
C THR A 66 2.55 2.04 0.21
N THR A 67 1.52 1.18 0.11
CA THR A 67 0.29 1.32 0.91
C THR A 67 0.57 1.22 2.41
N ALA A 68 1.34 0.21 2.85
CA ALA A 68 1.70 0.05 4.26
C ALA A 68 2.52 1.24 4.78
N LEU A 69 3.54 1.69 4.02
CA LEU A 69 4.35 2.86 4.39
C LEU A 69 3.54 4.16 4.42
N THR A 70 2.46 4.27 3.63
CA THR A 70 1.56 5.43 3.70
C THR A 70 0.91 5.53 5.08
N ILE A 71 0.44 4.43 5.64
CA ILE A 71 -0.12 4.42 7.01
C ILE A 71 0.93 4.79 8.05
N VAL A 72 2.15 4.25 7.91
CA VAL A 72 3.28 4.56 8.80
C VAL A 72 3.57 6.08 8.78
N ALA A 73 3.65 6.69 7.59
CA ALA A 73 3.87 8.13 7.44
C ALA A 73 2.73 8.96 8.05
N LEU A 74 1.47 8.56 7.85
CA LEU A 74 0.31 9.25 8.44
C LEU A 74 0.31 9.19 9.96
N CYS A 75 0.79 8.11 10.57
CA CYS A 75 0.90 8.01 12.04
C CYS A 75 1.90 9.00 12.63
N ARG A 76 2.91 9.41 11.87
CA ARG A 76 3.88 10.43 12.32
C ARG A 76 3.24 11.81 12.47
N TYR A 77 2.14 12.10 11.76
CA TYR A 77 1.51 13.41 11.71
C TYR A 77 1.11 13.96 13.09
N GLU A 78 0.67 13.10 14.00
CA GLU A 78 0.24 13.50 15.34
C GLU A 78 1.38 14.13 16.17
N GLN A 79 2.62 13.64 16.00
CA GLN A 79 3.78 14.12 16.74
C GLN A 79 4.57 15.19 15.97
N ASN A 80 4.67 15.05 14.65
CA ASN A 80 5.39 15.99 13.79
C ASN A 80 4.77 16.01 12.38
N PRO A 81 3.90 17.00 12.07
CA PRO A 81 3.27 17.12 10.76
C PRO A 81 4.26 17.32 9.61
N ASP A 82 5.36 18.05 9.83
CA ASP A 82 6.34 18.33 8.77
C ASP A 82 7.09 17.07 8.37
N GLU A 83 7.56 16.28 9.33
CA GLU A 83 8.19 14.98 9.08
C GLU A 83 7.22 14.02 8.36
N ALA A 84 5.95 13.98 8.77
CA ALA A 84 4.94 13.18 8.09
C ALA A 84 4.77 13.58 6.61
N VAL A 85 4.77 14.89 6.33
CA VAL A 85 4.67 15.40 4.95
C VAL A 85 5.92 15.05 4.15
N GLU A 86 7.12 15.13 4.72
CA GLU A 86 8.35 14.70 4.04
C GLU A 86 8.35 13.20 3.71
N MET A 87 7.89 12.35 4.66
CA MET A 87 7.71 10.93 4.41
C MET A 87 6.69 10.67 3.30
N LEU A 88 5.56 11.40 3.28
CA LEU A 88 4.56 11.30 2.21
C LEU A 88 5.10 11.80 0.87
N ASN A 89 5.92 12.85 0.83
CA ASN A 89 6.59 13.31 -0.38
C ASN A 89 7.48 12.22 -1.00
N PHE A 90 8.25 11.52 -0.17
CA PHE A 90 9.02 10.37 -0.64
C PHE A 90 8.11 9.29 -1.27
N LEU A 91 6.99 8.97 -0.64
CA LEU A 91 6.04 7.97 -1.13
C LEU A 91 5.29 8.42 -2.39
N LYS A 92 5.09 9.73 -2.58
CA LYS A 92 4.50 10.31 -3.80
C LYS A 92 5.50 10.41 -4.97
N GLY A 93 6.78 10.33 -4.68
CA GLY A 93 7.85 10.35 -5.68
C GLY A 93 7.92 11.68 -6.44
N PRO A 94 7.71 11.70 -7.78
CA PRO A 94 7.85 12.93 -8.56
C PRO A 94 6.81 14.02 -8.25
N ALA A 95 5.69 13.67 -7.64
CA ALA A 95 4.62 14.60 -7.30
C ALA A 95 4.59 14.81 -5.79
N GLU A 96 4.95 16.00 -5.33
CA GLU A 96 4.86 16.35 -3.91
C GLU A 96 3.41 16.43 -3.42
N VAL A 97 3.25 16.36 -2.10
CA VAL A 97 1.97 16.59 -1.43
C VAL A 97 1.53 18.03 -1.68
N SER A 98 0.43 18.21 -2.41
CA SER A 98 -0.12 19.51 -2.76
C SER A 98 -0.65 20.26 -1.52
N THR A 99 -0.86 21.57 -1.65
CA THR A 99 -1.47 22.39 -0.59
C THR A 99 -2.86 21.87 -0.19
N TYR A 100 -3.65 21.42 -1.17
CA TYR A 100 -4.95 20.82 -0.92
C TYR A 100 -4.85 19.55 -0.10
N GLU A 101 -3.94 18.63 -0.46
CA GLU A 101 -3.72 17.38 0.28
C GLU A 101 -3.19 17.65 1.70
N LYS A 102 -2.27 18.62 1.87
CA LYS A 102 -1.79 19.03 3.20
C LYS A 102 -2.95 19.53 4.08
N GLN A 103 -3.86 20.30 3.50
CA GLN A 103 -5.03 20.75 4.22
C GLN A 103 -5.98 19.60 4.55
N PHE A 104 -6.26 18.71 3.60
CA PHE A 104 -7.07 17.52 3.82
C PHE A 104 -6.52 16.66 4.96
N ILE A 105 -5.22 16.37 4.94
CA ILE A 105 -4.54 15.57 5.99
C ILE A 105 -4.68 16.28 7.34
N ARG A 106 -4.43 17.60 7.39
CA ARG A 106 -4.56 18.39 8.61
C ARG A 106 -5.97 18.33 9.20
N GLU A 107 -7.01 18.50 8.40
CA GLU A 107 -8.41 18.45 8.84
C GLU A 107 -8.80 17.06 9.39
N ARG A 108 -8.20 16.00 8.85
CA ARG A 108 -8.48 14.64 9.25
C ARG A 108 -7.66 14.14 10.43
N LEU A 109 -6.44 14.65 10.62
CA LEU A 109 -5.51 14.14 11.65
C LEU A 109 -5.23 15.11 12.80
N ASN A 110 -5.46 16.42 12.66
CA ASN A 110 -5.21 17.36 13.76
C ASN A 110 -6.13 17.06 14.95
N GLY A 111 -5.54 16.67 16.08
CA GLY A 111 -6.26 16.19 17.28
C GLY A 111 -6.99 14.86 17.07
N LYS A 112 -6.73 14.14 15.95
CA LYS A 112 -7.43 12.91 15.58
C LYS A 112 -6.44 11.83 15.13
N GLY A 113 -5.27 11.75 15.74
CA GLY A 113 -4.21 10.79 15.40
C GLY A 113 -4.67 9.34 15.52
N TYR A 114 -5.73 9.08 16.29
CA TYR A 114 -6.37 7.78 16.37
C TYR A 114 -6.78 7.22 15.00
N LYS A 115 -7.12 8.08 14.03
CA LYS A 115 -7.50 7.63 12.68
C LYS A 115 -6.37 6.89 11.97
N ALA A 116 -5.16 7.42 12.03
CA ALA A 116 -4.00 6.74 11.46
C ALA A 116 -3.64 5.46 12.26
N ARG A 117 -3.74 5.52 13.59
CA ARG A 117 -3.50 4.35 14.46
C ARG A 117 -4.50 3.22 14.25
N SER A 118 -5.73 3.53 13.82
CA SER A 118 -6.79 2.53 13.60
C SER A 118 -6.44 1.44 12.59
N PHE A 119 -5.43 1.66 11.75
CA PHE A 119 -4.99 0.71 10.73
C PHE A 119 -4.00 -0.34 11.24
N PHE A 120 -3.54 -0.22 12.47
CA PHE A 120 -2.70 -1.25 13.08
C PHE A 120 -3.55 -2.31 13.79
N ALA A 121 -3.09 -3.55 13.76
CA ALA A 121 -3.72 -4.64 14.46
C ALA A 121 -3.89 -4.34 15.96
N GLY A 122 -5.03 -4.72 16.50
CA GLY A 122 -5.38 -4.51 17.91
C GLY A 122 -5.85 -3.11 18.26
N ALA A 123 -5.78 -2.13 17.35
CA ALA A 123 -6.29 -0.79 17.57
C ALA A 123 -7.80 -0.75 17.29
N THR A 124 -8.60 -0.51 18.33
CA THR A 124 -10.08 -0.47 18.26
C THR A 124 -10.63 0.76 18.99
N PRO A 125 -11.88 1.18 18.72
CA PRO A 125 -12.51 2.27 19.47
C PRO A 125 -12.50 2.05 20.99
N GLU A 126 -12.73 0.82 21.43
CA GLU A 126 -12.86 0.44 22.85
C GLU A 126 -11.55 0.59 23.63
N ASN A 127 -10.39 0.49 22.95
CA ASN A 127 -9.09 0.67 23.59
C ASN A 127 -8.42 2.01 23.26
N GLY A 128 -9.17 3.00 22.71
CA GLY A 128 -8.63 4.30 22.31
C GLY A 128 -7.61 4.21 21.18
N TYR A 129 -7.75 3.18 20.33
CA TYR A 129 -6.86 2.90 19.21
C TYR A 129 -5.39 2.70 19.61
N LYS A 130 -5.17 1.95 20.67
CA LYS A 130 -3.85 1.50 21.11
C LYS A 130 -3.48 0.21 20.37
N PRO A 131 -2.53 0.25 19.42
CA PRO A 131 -2.15 -0.94 18.65
C PRO A 131 -1.36 -1.93 19.49
N THR A 132 -1.36 -3.19 19.05
CA THR A 132 -0.42 -4.20 19.57
C THR A 132 0.99 -3.98 19.01
N ILE A 133 2.01 -4.36 19.78
CA ILE A 133 3.41 -4.34 19.37
C ILE A 133 3.88 -5.77 19.17
N PRO A 134 4.57 -6.11 18.06
CA PRO A 134 4.95 -5.22 16.96
C PRO A 134 3.75 -4.68 16.17
N TYR A 135 3.93 -3.52 15.52
CA TYR A 135 2.90 -2.89 14.71
C TYR A 135 2.65 -3.71 13.44
N VAL A 136 1.42 -4.12 13.20
CA VAL A 136 1.05 -4.91 12.02
C VAL A 136 -0.02 -4.17 11.21
N ILE A 137 0.23 -4.02 9.90
CA ILE A 137 -0.71 -3.44 8.94
C ILE A 137 -1.11 -4.54 7.95
N SER A 138 -2.41 -4.73 7.74
CA SER A 138 -2.94 -5.64 6.72
C SER A 138 -3.47 -4.87 5.52
N VAL A 139 -2.90 -5.17 4.35
CA VAL A 139 -3.24 -4.57 3.06
C VAL A 139 -3.84 -5.64 2.17
N SER A 140 -4.96 -5.35 1.53
CA SER A 140 -5.65 -6.30 0.65
C SER A 140 -5.96 -5.69 -0.72
N GLU A 141 -6.09 -6.56 -1.71
CA GLU A 141 -6.64 -6.24 -3.02
C GLU A 141 -8.02 -6.88 -3.19
N ASN A 142 -8.79 -6.38 -4.14
CA ASN A 142 -10.00 -7.01 -4.65
C ASN A 142 -9.84 -7.30 -6.16
N PRO A 143 -10.79 -7.98 -6.82
CA PRO A 143 -10.69 -8.31 -8.25
C PRO A 143 -10.48 -7.10 -9.18
N TYR A 144 -10.81 -5.90 -8.74
CA TYR A 144 -10.75 -4.65 -9.53
C TYR A 144 -9.57 -3.75 -9.17
N SER A 145 -8.74 -4.17 -8.21
CA SER A 145 -7.64 -3.34 -7.68
C SER A 145 -6.63 -2.90 -8.72
N PHE A 146 -6.45 -3.68 -9.79
CA PHE A 146 -5.47 -3.46 -10.86
C PHE A 146 -6.10 -3.45 -12.25
N ASP A 147 -7.38 -3.10 -12.38
CA ASP A 147 -8.09 -3.09 -13.68
C ASP A 147 -7.54 -2.02 -14.63
N GLU A 148 -7.02 -0.94 -14.11
CA GLU A 148 -6.42 0.14 -14.88
C GLU A 148 -4.90 -0.02 -14.94
N GLU A 149 -4.33 0.01 -16.16
CA GLU A 149 -2.88 -0.14 -16.34
C GLU A 149 -2.10 0.95 -15.61
N ASN A 150 -1.06 0.55 -14.87
CA ASN A 150 -0.22 1.41 -14.03
C ASN A 150 -0.96 2.12 -12.86
N TRP A 151 -2.15 1.69 -12.53
CA TRP A 151 -2.87 2.15 -11.36
C TRP A 151 -3.24 0.99 -10.44
N ALA A 152 -3.35 1.29 -9.16
CA ALA A 152 -3.86 0.33 -8.19
C ALA A 152 -4.72 1.04 -7.14
N THR A 153 -5.79 0.37 -6.70
CA THR A 153 -6.52 0.73 -5.48
C THR A 153 -6.40 -0.42 -4.52
N LEU A 154 -5.67 -0.23 -3.43
CA LEU A 154 -5.53 -1.20 -2.36
C LEU A 154 -6.29 -0.77 -1.12
N TYR A 155 -6.58 -1.70 -0.25
CA TYR A 155 -7.46 -1.52 0.90
C TYR A 155 -6.72 -1.89 2.17
N VAL A 156 -6.83 -1.04 3.20
CA VAL A 156 -6.22 -1.25 4.50
C VAL A 156 -7.31 -1.51 5.53
N THR A 157 -7.17 -2.59 6.30
CA THR A 157 -8.09 -2.92 7.40
C THR A 157 -7.93 -1.92 8.52
N SER A 158 -9.06 -1.43 9.05
CA SER A 158 -9.11 -0.52 10.20
C SER A 158 -10.00 -1.11 11.29
N GLY A 159 -9.56 -1.05 12.54
CA GLY A 159 -10.42 -1.41 13.68
C GLY A 159 -11.57 -0.43 13.92
N GLY A 160 -11.55 0.74 13.28
CA GLY A 160 -12.59 1.75 13.40
C GLY A 160 -13.54 1.85 12.21
N ALA A 161 -13.47 0.96 11.23
CA ALA A 161 -14.32 0.98 10.05
C ALA A 161 -14.86 -0.41 9.74
N ASP A 162 -16.11 -0.48 9.24
CA ASP A 162 -16.76 -1.75 8.90
C ASP A 162 -16.15 -2.40 7.65
N ASN A 163 -15.58 -1.59 6.74
CA ASN A 163 -14.94 -2.05 5.52
C ASN A 163 -13.51 -1.52 5.44
N PRO A 164 -12.59 -2.26 4.83
CA PRO A 164 -11.23 -1.78 4.55
C PRO A 164 -11.23 -0.47 3.75
N ARG A 165 -10.28 0.41 4.03
CA ARG A 165 -10.25 1.79 3.51
C ARG A 165 -9.28 1.90 2.32
N PRO A 166 -9.67 2.59 1.23
CA PRO A 166 -8.90 2.64 -0.01
C PRO A 166 -7.71 3.60 0.05
N ILE A 167 -6.64 3.21 -0.63
CA ILE A 167 -5.49 4.04 -0.98
C ILE A 167 -5.23 3.83 -2.47
N LYS A 168 -5.08 4.91 -3.25
CA LYS A 168 -4.76 4.84 -4.68
C LYS A 168 -3.27 5.03 -4.92
N LEU A 169 -2.76 4.23 -5.83
CA LEU A 169 -1.35 4.20 -6.18
C LEU A 169 -1.17 4.29 -7.69
N ARG A 170 -0.03 4.80 -8.09
CA ARG A 170 0.38 4.90 -9.49
C ARG A 170 1.75 4.28 -9.68
N LYS A 171 1.89 3.42 -10.69
CA LYS A 171 3.17 2.83 -11.08
C LYS A 171 3.92 3.76 -11.99
N LYS A 172 5.23 3.88 -11.77
CA LYS A 172 6.15 4.50 -12.72
C LYS A 172 6.73 3.42 -13.64
N PRO A 173 6.30 3.33 -14.90
CA PRO A 173 6.69 2.22 -15.78
C PRO A 173 8.20 2.10 -15.98
N SER A 174 8.92 3.25 -16.03
CA SER A 174 10.36 3.29 -16.26
C SER A 174 11.21 2.68 -15.14
N THR A 175 10.69 2.63 -13.90
CA THR A 175 11.39 2.07 -12.74
C THR A 175 10.68 0.87 -12.13
N GLY A 176 9.43 0.64 -12.50
CA GLY A 176 8.58 -0.41 -11.91
C GLY A 176 8.05 -0.09 -10.51
N GLN A 177 8.43 1.05 -9.93
CA GLN A 177 8.03 1.46 -8.58
C GLN A 177 6.59 1.97 -8.54
N TRP A 178 5.95 1.76 -7.37
CA TRP A 178 4.62 2.22 -7.06
C TRP A 178 4.67 3.42 -6.12
N PHE A 179 3.99 4.48 -6.48
CA PHE A 179 3.93 5.72 -5.72
C PHE A 179 2.52 6.01 -5.24
N LEU A 180 2.42 6.65 -4.10
CA LEU A 180 1.16 7.13 -3.55
C LEU A 180 0.54 8.19 -4.49
N ASN A 181 -0.73 8.03 -4.82
CA ASN A 181 -1.48 9.01 -5.61
C ASN A 181 -2.54 9.73 -4.77
N ASP A 182 -3.36 9.00 -4.02
CA ASP A 182 -4.48 9.59 -3.27
C ASP A 182 -4.71 8.86 -1.94
N ILE A 183 -5.02 9.64 -0.90
CA ILE A 183 -5.24 9.19 0.48
C ILE A 183 -6.72 9.33 0.81
N GLN A 184 -7.51 8.30 0.56
CA GLN A 184 -8.94 8.27 0.90
C GLN A 184 -9.23 7.52 2.21
N CYS A 185 -8.23 6.86 2.78
CA CYS A 185 -8.39 5.96 3.92
C CYS A 185 -8.82 6.66 5.22
N LEU A 186 -8.59 7.96 5.38
CA LEU A 186 -8.85 8.69 6.61
C LEU A 186 -10.32 9.08 6.86
N SER A 187 -11.23 8.71 5.94
CA SER A 187 -12.66 8.99 6.08
C SER A 187 -13.36 7.88 6.86
N ASP A 188 -14.47 8.25 7.54
CA ASP A 188 -15.39 7.32 8.21
C ASP A 188 -14.73 6.31 9.15
N ILE A 189 -13.78 6.77 9.95
CA ILE A 189 -13.21 6.06 11.09
C ILE A 189 -13.98 6.49 12.35
N ARG A 190 -14.54 5.52 13.07
CA ARG A 190 -15.24 5.77 14.33
C ARG A 190 -14.35 6.49 15.33
N ILE A 191 -14.95 7.35 16.14
CA ILE A 191 -14.24 8.01 17.25
C ILE A 191 -13.93 7.00 18.35
N PRO A 192 -12.93 7.24 19.22
CA PRO A 192 -12.72 6.40 20.42
C PRO A 192 -14.00 6.31 21.27
N ALA A 193 -14.27 5.15 21.84
CA ALA A 193 -15.49 4.94 22.63
C ALA A 193 -15.60 5.92 23.82
N GLU A 194 -14.47 6.28 24.43
CA GLU A 194 -14.43 7.26 25.54
C GLU A 194 -14.79 8.69 25.11
N GLU A 195 -14.70 9.01 23.82
CA GLU A 195 -15.06 10.32 23.23
C GLU A 195 -16.46 10.29 22.60
N ASP A 196 -17.11 9.12 22.50
CA ASP A 196 -18.42 8.97 21.87
C ASP A 196 -19.53 9.23 22.89
N PRO A 197 -20.33 10.32 22.75
CA PRO A 197 -21.42 10.62 23.67
C PRO A 197 -22.56 9.60 23.61
N TRP A 198 -22.51 8.66 22.65
CA TRP A 198 -23.53 7.62 22.44
C TRP A 198 -23.02 6.19 22.69
N ALA A 199 -21.77 6.03 23.18
CA ALA A 199 -21.18 4.71 23.49
C ALA A 199 -21.72 4.12 24.78
#